data_cfc70699febd98e79e33fa5698ae439b
#
_entry.id   cfc70699febd98e79e33fa5698ae439b
#
_cell.length_a   1.000
_cell.length_b   1.000
_cell.length_c   1.000
_cell.angle_alpha   90.00
_cell.angle_beta   90.00
_cell.angle_gamma   90.00
#
_symmetry.space_group_name_H-M   'P 1'
#
loop_
_entity.id
_entity.type
_entity.pdbx_description
1 polymer ?
#
loop_
_entity_poly.entity_id
_entity_poly.type
_entity_poly.pdbx_seq_one_letter_code
_entity_poly.pdbx_strand_id
1 'polypeptide(L)'
;MTKTTPEGAVTRAIRDVLKLAGILHWKQHQGLGSTPGVSDIIGIYQGRFLAIEVKAPGKRVKPMSRQQGFLDNVHLHGGIAIEADSVEALVDGFMKYGYKLPTFLL
;
A
#
# COMPACT_ATOMS: atom_id res chain seq x y z
N MET A 1 -1.79 -25.32 9.16
CA MET A 1 -1.60 -23.97 9.68
C MET A 1 -0.69 -23.20 8.74
N THR A 2 -1.14 -22.05 8.28
CA THR A 2 -0.35 -21.25 7.35
C THR A 2 0.64 -20.39 8.11
N LYS A 3 1.91 -20.47 7.73
CA LYS A 3 2.91 -19.58 8.34
C LYS A 3 2.73 -18.16 7.80
N THR A 4 2.77 -17.19 8.69
CA THR A 4 2.78 -15.78 8.30
C THR A 4 4.18 -15.40 7.88
N THR A 5 4.35 -14.92 6.63
CA THR A 5 5.63 -14.39 6.17
C THR A 5 5.84 -13.00 6.77
N PRO A 6 7.08 -12.50 6.81
CA PRO A 6 7.33 -11.11 7.24
C PRO A 6 6.52 -10.10 6.43
N GLU A 7 6.45 -10.25 5.12
CA GLU A 7 5.64 -9.37 4.27
C GLU A 7 4.15 -9.51 4.59
N GLY A 8 3.67 -10.74 4.80
CA GLY A 8 2.28 -10.99 5.17
C GLY A 8 1.89 -10.35 6.49
N ALA A 9 2.80 -10.32 7.46
CA ALA A 9 2.57 -9.65 8.74
C ALA A 9 2.44 -8.13 8.54
N VAL A 10 3.26 -7.54 7.69
CA VAL A 10 3.16 -6.10 7.36
C VAL A 10 1.83 -5.82 6.67
N THR A 11 1.45 -6.64 5.70
CA THR A 11 0.17 -6.51 4.99
C THR A 11 -1.00 -6.49 5.96
N ARG A 12 -1.01 -7.43 6.92
CA ARG A 12 -2.08 -7.51 7.91
C ARG A 12 -2.13 -6.27 8.79
N ALA A 13 -0.98 -5.82 9.29
CA ALA A 13 -0.91 -4.63 10.14
C ALA A 13 -1.39 -3.39 9.40
N ILE A 14 -0.99 -3.21 8.15
CA ILE A 14 -1.42 -2.08 7.32
C ILE A 14 -2.93 -2.14 7.09
N ARG A 15 -3.48 -3.30 6.74
CA ARG A 15 -4.91 -3.43 6.50
C ARG A 15 -5.73 -3.15 7.76
N ASP A 16 -5.23 -3.56 8.93
CA ASP A 16 -5.91 -3.25 10.19
C ASP A 16 -5.99 -1.75 10.42
N VAL A 17 -4.91 -1.01 10.16
CA VAL A 17 -4.91 0.45 10.27
C VAL A 17 -5.89 1.08 9.28
N LEU A 18 -5.89 0.61 8.04
CA LEU A 18 -6.81 1.13 7.01
C LEU A 18 -8.27 0.90 7.39
N LYS A 19 -8.59 -0.28 7.94
CA LYS A 19 -9.94 -0.59 8.41
C LYS A 19 -10.36 0.31 9.57
N LEU A 20 -9.48 0.50 10.54
CA LEU A 20 -9.75 1.36 11.68
C LEU A 20 -9.93 2.82 11.24
N ALA A 21 -9.22 3.25 10.22
CA ALA A 21 -9.35 4.60 9.67
C ALA A 21 -10.57 4.75 8.75
N GLY A 22 -11.31 3.67 8.50
CA GLY A 22 -12.49 3.71 7.63
C GLY A 22 -12.15 3.88 6.15
N ILE A 23 -10.97 3.43 5.72
CA ILE A 23 -10.52 3.57 4.33
C ILE A 23 -10.95 2.36 3.52
N LEU A 24 -11.72 2.60 2.46
CA LEU A 24 -12.14 1.54 1.54
C LEU A 24 -10.91 0.99 0.84
N HIS A 25 -10.68 -0.31 0.99
CA HIS A 25 -9.55 -0.98 0.36
C HIS A 25 -9.78 -2.48 0.26
N TRP A 26 -8.99 -3.12 -0.59
CA TRP A 26 -8.97 -4.58 -0.70
C TRP A 26 -7.58 -5.03 -1.07
N LYS A 27 -7.30 -6.30 -0.77
CA LYS A 27 -6.04 -6.92 -1.18
C LYS A 27 -6.18 -7.37 -2.62
N GLN A 28 -5.25 -6.93 -3.47
CA GLN A 28 -5.27 -7.28 -4.88
C GLN A 28 -4.57 -8.62 -5.10
N HIS A 29 -5.23 -9.51 -5.85
CA HIS A 29 -4.64 -10.79 -6.22
C HIS A 29 -3.96 -10.65 -7.58
N GLN A 30 -2.73 -11.17 -7.67
CA GLN A 30 -1.98 -11.25 -8.92
C GLN A 30 -2.31 -12.56 -9.59
N GLY A 31 -2.55 -12.54 -10.90
CA GLY A 31 -2.84 -13.75 -11.66
C GLY A 31 -2.84 -13.47 -13.15
N LEU A 32 -3.16 -14.49 -13.94
CA LEU A 32 -3.29 -14.33 -15.38
C LEU A 32 -4.35 -13.27 -15.68
N GLY A 33 -4.02 -12.32 -16.54
CA GLY A 33 -4.91 -11.24 -16.91
C GLY A 33 -4.85 -10.03 -15.99
N SER A 34 -4.10 -10.09 -14.88
CA SER A 34 -3.88 -8.95 -14.02
C SER A 34 -2.98 -7.92 -14.71
N THR A 35 -3.15 -6.65 -14.34
CA THR A 35 -2.22 -5.60 -14.75
C THR A 35 -0.85 -5.89 -14.14
N PRO A 36 0.22 -5.98 -14.96
CA PRO A 36 1.56 -6.24 -14.42
C PRO A 36 1.99 -5.17 -13.41
N GLY A 37 2.52 -5.62 -12.28
CA GLY A 37 3.04 -4.71 -11.26
C GLY A 37 2.01 -4.04 -10.40
N VAL A 38 0.71 -4.41 -10.50
CA VAL A 38 -0.33 -3.81 -9.67
C VAL A 38 0.01 -4.01 -8.18
N SER A 39 -0.24 -2.98 -7.38
CA SER A 39 0.11 -2.98 -5.97
C SER A 39 -0.70 -3.98 -5.16
N ASP A 40 -0.17 -4.39 -4.01
CA ASP A 40 -0.77 -5.42 -3.15
C ASP A 40 -2.12 -5.00 -2.58
N ILE A 41 -2.28 -3.72 -2.27
CA ILE A 41 -3.50 -3.15 -1.71
C ILE A 41 -3.96 -2.02 -2.60
N ILE A 42 -5.23 -2.07 -2.97
CA ILE A 42 -5.88 -1.03 -3.78
C ILE A 42 -7.03 -0.47 -2.97
N GLY A 43 -7.30 0.80 -3.12
CA GLY A 43 -8.40 1.44 -2.41
C GLY A 43 -8.75 2.80 -2.97
N ILE A 44 -9.60 3.50 -2.23
CA ILE A 44 -10.02 4.86 -2.55
C ILE A 44 -9.93 5.69 -1.26
N TYR A 45 -9.26 6.81 -1.35
CA TYR A 45 -9.19 7.72 -0.22
C TYR A 45 -9.51 9.14 -0.67
N GLN A 46 -10.59 9.69 -0.13
CA GLN A 46 -11.07 11.04 -0.46
C GLN A 46 -11.15 11.28 -1.97
N GLY A 47 -11.74 10.30 -2.67
CA GLY A 47 -11.94 10.38 -4.12
C GLY A 47 -10.71 10.08 -4.96
N ARG A 48 -9.58 9.76 -4.33
CA ARG A 48 -8.33 9.45 -5.05
C ARG A 48 -8.07 7.95 -5.04
N PHE A 49 -7.59 7.44 -6.16
CA PHE A 49 -7.14 6.06 -6.25
C PHE A 49 -5.97 5.85 -5.28
N LEU A 50 -6.02 4.77 -4.50
CA LEU A 50 -4.98 4.45 -3.52
C LEU A 50 -4.31 3.15 -3.92
N ALA A 51 -2.99 3.16 -4.00
CA ALA A 51 -2.19 1.96 -4.27
C ALA A 51 -1.10 1.85 -3.22
N ILE A 52 -1.03 0.70 -2.56
CA ILE A 52 0.00 0.44 -1.54
C ILE A 52 0.75 -0.82 -1.91
N GLU A 53 2.03 -0.68 -2.19
CA GLU A 53 2.93 -1.81 -2.40
C GLU A 53 3.56 -2.17 -1.07
N VAL A 54 3.31 -3.39 -0.60
CA VAL A 54 3.81 -3.85 0.70
C VAL A 54 5.11 -4.61 0.51
N LYS A 55 6.08 -4.35 1.37
CA LYS A 55 7.36 -5.06 1.40
C LYS A 55 7.63 -5.59 2.80
N ALA A 56 8.42 -6.65 2.88
CA ALA A 56 8.94 -7.13 4.17
C ALA A 56 9.80 -6.05 4.81
N PRO A 57 9.91 -6.04 6.15
CA PRO A 57 10.71 -5.02 6.83
C PRO A 57 12.12 -4.89 6.25
N GLY A 58 12.52 -3.67 5.95
CA GLY A 58 13.82 -3.35 5.37
C GLY A 58 13.95 -3.57 3.87
N LYS A 59 12.93 -4.12 3.23
CA LYS A 59 12.94 -4.31 1.77
C LYS A 59 12.35 -3.11 1.07
N ARG A 60 12.74 -2.92 -0.18
CA ARG A 60 12.28 -1.80 -1.01
C ARG A 60 11.85 -2.29 -2.38
N VAL A 61 10.94 -1.55 -3.00
CA VAL A 61 10.59 -1.77 -4.40
C VAL A 61 11.82 -1.47 -5.24
N LYS A 62 12.13 -2.36 -6.17
CA LYS A 62 13.29 -2.19 -7.05
C LYS A 62 13.03 -1.04 -8.04
N PRO A 63 14.02 -0.16 -8.24
CA PRO A 63 13.89 0.88 -9.25
C PRO A 63 13.64 0.26 -10.62
N MET A 64 12.82 0.91 -11.43
CA MET A 64 12.48 0.49 -12.80
C MET A 64 11.75 -0.86 -12.88
N SER A 65 11.30 -1.41 -11.76
CA SER A 65 10.47 -2.61 -11.76
C SER A 65 9.04 -2.27 -12.21
N ARG A 66 8.25 -3.32 -12.54
CA ARG A 66 6.84 -3.12 -12.88
C ARG A 66 6.06 -2.53 -11.71
N GLN A 67 6.40 -2.93 -10.47
CA GLN A 67 5.78 -2.39 -9.28
C GLN A 67 6.05 -0.89 -9.14
N GLN A 68 7.29 -0.46 -9.37
CA GLN A 68 7.62 0.96 -9.34
C GLN A 68 6.90 1.72 -10.45
N GLY A 69 6.83 1.14 -11.64
CA GLY A 69 6.11 1.73 -12.76
C GLY A 69 4.63 1.93 -12.47
N PHE A 70 4.00 0.95 -11.81
CA PHE A 70 2.61 1.07 -11.43
C PHE A 70 2.40 2.21 -10.40
N LEU A 71 3.25 2.28 -9.38
CA LEU A 71 3.19 3.35 -8.38
C LEU A 71 3.37 4.73 -9.03
N ASP A 72 4.35 4.84 -9.93
CA ASP A 72 4.60 6.10 -10.63
C ASP A 72 3.39 6.53 -11.46
N ASN A 73 2.76 5.60 -12.16
CA ASN A 73 1.56 5.89 -12.97
C ASN A 73 0.39 6.32 -12.08
N VAL A 74 0.19 5.67 -10.95
CA VAL A 74 -0.86 6.07 -10.00
C VAL A 74 -0.63 7.51 -9.54
N HIS A 75 0.60 7.83 -9.18
CA HIS A 75 0.96 9.18 -8.73
C HIS A 75 0.73 10.21 -9.85
N LEU A 76 1.20 9.91 -11.06
CA LEU A 76 1.08 10.82 -12.20
C LEU A 76 -0.39 11.10 -12.56
N HIS A 77 -1.29 10.15 -12.31
CA HIS A 77 -2.71 10.29 -12.62
C HIS A 77 -3.54 10.80 -11.43
N GLY A 78 -2.87 11.37 -10.42
CA GLY A 78 -3.55 12.01 -9.29
C GLY A 78 -3.89 11.07 -8.14
N GLY A 79 -3.48 9.82 -8.18
CA GLY A 79 -3.69 8.88 -7.10
C GLY A 79 -2.65 9.01 -6.00
N ILE A 80 -2.86 8.22 -4.94
CA ILE A 80 -1.94 8.13 -3.80
C ILE A 80 -1.17 6.82 -3.95
N ALA A 81 0.13 6.91 -4.14
CA ALA A 81 0.99 5.74 -4.35
C ALA A 81 1.99 5.64 -3.19
N ILE A 82 1.92 4.54 -2.46
CA ILE A 82 2.72 4.36 -1.25
C ILE A 82 3.44 3.01 -1.30
N GLU A 83 4.72 3.03 -0.99
CA GLU A 83 5.50 1.84 -0.70
C GLU A 83 5.68 1.76 0.80
N ALA A 84 5.37 0.60 1.42
CA ALA A 84 5.43 0.50 2.87
C ALA A 84 5.94 -0.87 3.33
N ASP A 85 6.92 -0.86 4.21
CA ASP A 85 7.45 -2.03 4.89
C ASP A 85 7.06 -2.06 6.37
N SER A 86 6.20 -1.12 6.79
CA SER A 86 5.73 -0.98 8.16
C SER A 86 4.51 -0.06 8.21
N VAL A 87 3.80 -0.05 9.34
CA VAL A 87 2.72 0.91 9.57
C VAL A 87 3.26 2.33 9.58
N GLU A 88 4.45 2.55 10.16
CA GLU A 88 5.06 3.88 10.18
C GLU A 88 5.34 4.39 8.77
N ALA A 89 5.82 3.53 7.88
CA ALA A 89 6.04 3.90 6.49
C ALA A 89 4.73 4.24 5.77
N LEU A 90 3.64 3.53 6.09
CA LEU A 90 2.31 3.84 5.57
C LEU A 90 1.88 5.25 6.00
N VAL A 91 1.99 5.56 7.28
CA VAL A 91 1.62 6.85 7.83
C VAL A 91 2.44 7.97 7.17
N ASP A 92 3.75 7.77 7.05
CA ASP A 92 4.64 8.73 6.39
C ASP A 92 4.25 8.92 4.92
N GLY A 93 3.86 7.84 4.24
CA GLY A 93 3.40 7.91 2.86
C GLY A 93 2.16 8.79 2.70
N PHE A 94 1.17 8.62 3.58
CA PHE A 94 0.00 9.50 3.57
C PHE A 94 0.36 10.94 3.87
N MET A 95 1.29 11.19 4.78
CA MET A 95 1.72 12.54 5.13
C MET A 95 2.36 13.27 3.95
N LYS A 96 3.08 12.55 3.08
CA LYS A 96 3.66 13.15 1.87
C LYS A 96 2.59 13.67 0.91
N TYR A 97 1.38 13.13 0.98
CA TYR A 97 0.24 13.60 0.19
C TYR A 97 -0.62 14.61 0.96
N GLY A 98 -0.19 15.02 2.16
CA GLY A 98 -0.92 15.99 2.96
C GLY A 98 -2.01 15.40 3.85
N TYR A 99 -2.03 14.07 4.01
CA TYR A 99 -3.04 13.40 4.83
C TYR A 99 -2.42 12.88 6.12
N LYS A 100 -3.09 13.16 7.24
CA LYS A 100 -2.65 12.67 8.54
C LYS A 100 -3.62 11.62 9.04
N LEU A 101 -3.15 10.38 9.19
CA LEU A 101 -3.95 9.33 9.79
C LEU A 101 -4.03 9.54 11.31
N PRO A 102 -5.14 9.11 11.96
CA PRO A 102 -5.26 9.26 13.41
C PRO A 102 -4.12 8.57 14.15
N THR A 103 -3.44 9.29 15.03
CA THR A 103 -2.27 8.77 15.75
C THR A 103 -2.64 7.66 16.74
N PHE A 104 -3.87 7.63 17.22
CA PHE A 104 -4.30 6.58 18.16
C PHE A 104 -4.37 5.20 17.50
N LEU A 105 -4.26 5.13 16.17
CA LEU A 105 -4.20 3.86 15.45
C LEU A 105 -2.81 3.22 15.50
N LEU A 106 -1.84 3.95 15.94
CA LEU A 106 -0.47 3.47 16.07
C LEU A 106 -0.23 2.90 17.46
#